data_c24f699a43c26c06ed01b9613c7628c8
#
_entry.id   c24f699a43c26c06ed01b9613c7628c8
#
_cell.length_a   1.000
_cell.length_b   1.000
_cell.length_c   1.000
_cell.angle_alpha   90.00
_cell.angle_beta   90.00
_cell.angle_gamma   90.00
#
_symmetry.space_group_name_H-M   'P 1'
#
loop_
_entity.id
_entity.type
_entity.pdbx_description
1 polymer ?
#
loop_
_entity_poly.entity_id
_entity_poly.type
_entity_poly.pdbx_seq_one_letter_code
_entity_poly.pdbx_strand_id
1 'polypeptide(L)'
;MEKIEFEGLKNCYRIFNDTIDLIAPTEIGPGILRFGFVGERNEFCVNKTDWGYGAHGIRHAPEALPRYFPDVNPLAVEEHDKFIRFTQTKIPPTAIKKEMDIPTSVTGNHVSIVHRLYNTSLWPVEVSPWASTQMQIGGKAILPLPPRFPPFSNGPLLPTSSIAIWCYCDLSDPRLILGKKYVMLKQDDKVPSAYKLGMLVSDGWLAYYNDTHLFLITYEYKNGAVYPDNNSPAECFSAEGNFELETLAPLVTLQPGDSAEHVENWYLFRDVPEPNNDNDIDRNILPLIKQIKKSP
;
A
#
# COMPACT_ATOMS: atom_id res chain seq x y z
N MET A 1 -16.19 15.19 -8.66
CA MET A 1 -16.43 14.66 -7.30
C MET A 1 -17.93 14.69 -6.99
N GLU A 2 -18.45 13.64 -6.37
CA GLU A 2 -19.86 13.50 -5.98
C GLU A 2 -19.99 12.69 -4.69
N LYS A 3 -21.14 12.83 -3.99
CA LYS A 3 -21.48 12.00 -2.83
C LYS A 3 -22.39 10.88 -3.27
N ILE A 4 -22.06 9.64 -2.89
CA ILE A 4 -22.79 8.43 -3.29
C ILE A 4 -22.96 7.47 -2.11
N GLU A 5 -23.82 6.48 -2.29
CA GLU A 5 -23.85 5.26 -1.46
C GLU A 5 -22.95 4.20 -2.07
N PHE A 6 -22.14 3.54 -1.25
CA PHE A 6 -21.27 2.44 -1.69
C PHE A 6 -21.14 1.40 -0.59
N GLU A 7 -21.29 0.12 -0.92
CA GLU A 7 -21.18 -1.02 0.00
C GLU A 7 -22.07 -0.90 1.26
N GLY A 8 -23.22 -0.21 1.14
CA GLY A 8 -24.16 0.03 2.22
C GLY A 8 -23.79 1.22 3.14
N LEU A 9 -22.73 1.96 2.81
CA LEU A 9 -22.37 3.23 3.45
C LEU A 9 -22.96 4.38 2.67
N LYS A 10 -23.71 5.26 3.36
CA LYS A 10 -24.56 6.25 2.70
C LYS A 10 -23.83 7.50 2.24
N ASN A 11 -22.72 7.83 2.88
CA ASN A 11 -22.00 9.08 2.66
C ASN A 11 -20.56 8.83 2.24
N CYS A 12 -20.38 8.37 0.99
CA CYS A 12 -19.05 8.19 0.42
C CYS A 12 -18.75 9.30 -0.59
N TYR A 13 -17.50 9.75 -0.63
CA TYR A 13 -17.01 10.64 -1.67
C TYR A 13 -16.49 9.79 -2.83
N ARG A 14 -17.06 9.98 -4.03
CA ARG A 14 -16.50 9.48 -5.27
C ARG A 14 -15.73 10.59 -5.97
N ILE A 15 -14.46 10.38 -6.20
CA ILE A 15 -13.55 11.27 -6.91
C ILE A 15 -13.15 10.57 -8.21
N PHE A 16 -13.34 11.23 -9.34
CA PHE A 16 -13.19 10.58 -10.65
C PHE A 16 -12.81 11.56 -11.75
N ASN A 17 -12.30 11.01 -12.84
CA ASN A 17 -12.19 11.62 -14.14
C ASN A 17 -12.76 10.66 -15.21
N ASP A 18 -12.43 10.84 -16.47
CA ASP A 18 -12.89 9.95 -17.55
C ASP A 18 -12.18 8.59 -17.59
N THR A 19 -11.13 8.39 -16.76
CA THR A 19 -10.29 7.19 -16.78
C THR A 19 -10.46 6.35 -15.52
N ILE A 20 -10.30 6.94 -14.33
CA ILE A 20 -10.31 6.25 -13.04
C ILE A 20 -11.29 6.88 -12.06
N ASP A 21 -11.75 6.08 -11.12
CA ASP A 21 -12.47 6.56 -9.95
C ASP A 21 -11.96 5.92 -8.64
N LEU A 22 -12.12 6.64 -7.56
CA LEU A 22 -11.91 6.16 -6.20
C LEU A 22 -13.08 6.57 -5.31
N ILE A 23 -13.34 5.75 -4.28
CA ILE A 23 -14.44 5.98 -3.33
C ILE A 23 -13.92 5.89 -1.91
N ALA A 24 -14.11 6.97 -1.14
CA ALA A 24 -13.74 7.09 0.26
C ALA A 24 -14.98 7.25 1.15
N PRO A 25 -15.15 6.42 2.20
CA PRO A 25 -16.27 6.52 3.12
C PRO A 25 -16.06 7.62 4.16
N THR A 26 -17.17 8.09 4.76
CA THR A 26 -17.14 9.04 5.89
C THR A 26 -17.55 8.39 7.21
N GLU A 27 -18.14 7.21 7.15
CA GLU A 27 -18.71 6.53 8.31
C GLU A 27 -17.71 5.59 9.00
N ILE A 28 -16.61 5.30 8.33
CA ILE A 28 -15.54 4.39 8.78
C ILE A 28 -14.18 4.84 8.20
N GLY A 29 -13.08 4.36 8.76
CA GLY A 29 -11.75 4.62 8.24
C GLY A 29 -10.88 5.51 9.12
N PRO A 30 -9.96 6.30 8.56
CA PRO A 30 -9.84 6.71 7.14
C PRO A 30 -9.37 5.60 6.22
N GLY A 31 -9.96 5.57 5.00
CA GLY A 31 -9.66 4.55 4.02
C GLY A 31 -10.28 4.84 2.64
N ILE A 32 -9.94 4.00 1.68
CA ILE A 32 -10.47 4.06 0.31
C ILE A 32 -11.00 2.66 -0.05
N LEU A 33 -12.30 2.57 -0.36
CA LEU A 33 -12.96 1.28 -0.59
C LEU A 33 -12.94 0.86 -2.05
N ARG A 34 -12.75 1.80 -2.96
CA ARG A 34 -12.66 1.53 -4.40
C ARG A 34 -11.53 2.34 -5.02
N PHE A 35 -10.80 1.69 -5.89
CA PHE A 35 -9.96 2.30 -6.90
C PHE A 35 -10.04 1.42 -8.16
N GLY A 36 -10.31 2.02 -9.32
CA GLY A 36 -10.48 1.25 -10.54
C GLY A 36 -10.69 2.14 -11.75
N PHE A 37 -10.73 1.53 -12.94
CA PHE A 37 -11.19 2.22 -14.13
C PHE A 37 -12.70 2.48 -14.05
N VAL A 38 -13.13 3.63 -14.57
CA VAL A 38 -14.55 4.00 -14.58
C VAL A 38 -15.36 2.95 -15.35
N GLY A 39 -16.40 2.42 -14.71
CA GLY A 39 -17.28 1.40 -15.29
C GLY A 39 -16.71 -0.03 -15.29
N GLU A 40 -15.52 -0.24 -14.72
CA GLU A 40 -14.91 -1.55 -14.60
C GLU A 40 -14.88 -2.04 -13.15
N ARG A 41 -14.23 -3.18 -12.89
CA ARG A 41 -14.14 -3.76 -11.54
C ARG A 41 -13.41 -2.84 -10.56
N ASN A 42 -13.63 -3.09 -9.29
CA ASN A 42 -12.80 -2.55 -8.22
C ASN A 42 -11.49 -3.34 -8.17
N GLU A 43 -10.35 -2.69 -8.13
CA GLU A 43 -9.06 -3.36 -7.92
C GLU A 43 -8.86 -3.78 -6.45
N PHE A 44 -9.60 -3.14 -5.54
CA PHE A 44 -9.54 -3.43 -4.12
C PHE A 44 -10.61 -4.45 -3.71
N CYS A 45 -10.25 -5.32 -2.78
CA CYS A 45 -11.17 -6.26 -2.15
C CYS A 45 -11.81 -5.62 -0.91
N VAL A 46 -13.13 -5.47 -0.95
CA VAL A 46 -13.90 -4.90 0.18
C VAL A 46 -14.44 -6.02 1.06
N ASN A 47 -13.62 -6.51 1.98
CA ASN A 47 -14.05 -7.50 2.98
C ASN A 47 -14.60 -6.81 4.21
N LYS A 48 -15.85 -7.11 4.58
CA LYS A 48 -16.46 -6.62 5.82
C LYS A 48 -16.13 -7.57 6.97
N THR A 49 -15.51 -7.04 8.00
CA THR A 49 -15.16 -7.76 9.22
C THR A 49 -15.59 -6.98 10.45
N ASP A 50 -15.52 -7.57 11.63
CA ASP A 50 -15.74 -6.87 12.92
C ASP A 50 -14.69 -5.76 13.18
N TRP A 51 -13.59 -5.76 12.44
CA TRP A 51 -12.49 -4.79 12.53
C TRP A 51 -12.65 -3.60 11.56
N GLY A 52 -13.66 -3.63 10.70
CA GLY A 52 -13.91 -2.62 9.68
C GLY A 52 -14.05 -3.22 8.29
N TYR A 53 -13.79 -2.38 7.31
CA TYR A 53 -13.80 -2.79 5.90
C TYR A 53 -12.36 -2.99 5.43
N GLY A 54 -12.17 -4.00 4.58
CA GLY A 54 -10.93 -4.15 3.83
C GLY A 54 -10.69 -3.01 2.84
N ALA A 55 -10.03 -3.29 1.75
CA ALA A 55 -9.56 -2.32 0.76
C ALA A 55 -8.34 -1.53 1.27
N HIS A 56 -8.31 -0.21 1.18
CA HIS A 56 -7.13 0.56 1.57
C HIS A 56 -7.33 1.32 2.88
N GLY A 57 -6.30 1.29 3.74
CA GLY A 57 -6.27 2.05 4.98
C GLY A 57 -4.86 2.26 5.51
N ILE A 58 -4.76 3.06 6.59
CA ILE A 58 -3.50 3.30 7.27
C ILE A 58 -3.49 2.65 8.65
N ARG A 59 -2.37 2.05 8.99
CA ARG A 59 -2.02 1.46 10.28
C ARG A 59 -0.74 2.10 10.81
N HIS A 60 -0.29 1.69 11.98
CA HIS A 60 1.03 2.05 12.50
C HIS A 60 1.89 0.81 12.70
N ALA A 61 3.17 0.92 12.37
CA ALA A 61 4.18 -0.08 12.68
C ALA A 61 5.13 0.47 13.77
N PRO A 62 5.82 -0.38 14.55
CA PRO A 62 5.75 -1.84 14.53
C PRO A 62 4.38 -2.38 14.96
N GLU A 63 4.01 -3.54 14.42
CA GLU A 63 2.78 -4.22 14.81
C GLU A 63 2.88 -4.69 16.27
N ALA A 64 1.95 -4.25 17.12
CA ALA A 64 1.92 -4.58 18.54
C ALA A 64 0.52 -4.96 19.01
N LEU A 65 0.43 -5.73 20.10
CA LEU A 65 -0.85 -6.06 20.75
C LEU A 65 -1.30 -4.93 21.68
N PRO A 66 -2.62 -4.59 21.74
CA PRO A 66 -3.67 -5.15 20.89
C PRO A 66 -3.50 -4.68 19.44
N ARG A 67 -3.54 -5.64 18.52
CA ARG A 67 -3.12 -5.43 17.11
C ARG A 67 -3.88 -4.35 16.38
N TYR A 68 -5.19 -4.35 16.55
CA TYR A 68 -6.04 -3.47 15.77
C TYR A 68 -7.17 -2.92 16.62
N PHE A 69 -7.47 -1.66 16.43
CA PHE A 69 -8.73 -1.08 16.85
C PHE A 69 -9.59 -0.90 15.62
N PRO A 70 -10.89 -1.30 15.70
CA PRO A 70 -11.79 -1.14 14.58
C PRO A 70 -11.88 0.31 14.13
N ASP A 71 -11.64 0.55 12.85
CA ASP A 71 -11.85 1.86 12.21
C ASP A 71 -13.32 2.01 11.76
N VAL A 72 -14.25 1.76 12.69
CA VAL A 72 -15.69 1.69 12.45
C VAL A 72 -16.45 2.93 12.97
N ASN A 73 -15.75 4.00 13.25
CA ASN A 73 -16.35 5.24 13.73
C ASN A 73 -16.40 6.28 12.62
N PRO A 74 -17.45 7.13 12.60
CA PRO A 74 -17.52 8.25 11.66
C PRO A 74 -16.32 9.17 11.76
N LEU A 75 -15.92 9.72 10.63
CA LEU A 75 -14.78 10.62 10.48
C LEU A 75 -15.20 12.08 10.55
N ALA A 76 -14.32 12.94 11.00
CA ALA A 76 -14.36 14.35 10.68
C ALA A 76 -13.87 14.52 9.23
N VAL A 77 -14.64 15.22 8.41
CA VAL A 77 -14.33 15.45 7.00
C VAL A 77 -14.24 16.94 6.74
N GLU A 78 -13.12 17.37 6.18
CA GLU A 78 -12.86 18.77 5.83
C GLU A 78 -12.58 18.85 4.32
N GLU A 79 -13.42 19.60 3.60
CA GLU A 79 -13.24 19.85 2.17
C GLU A 79 -12.33 21.07 1.99
N HIS A 80 -11.17 20.88 1.32
CA HIS A 80 -10.24 21.92 0.91
C HIS A 80 -10.24 22.05 -0.63
N ASP A 81 -9.67 23.11 -1.16
CA ASP A 81 -9.66 23.38 -2.61
C ASP A 81 -9.03 22.23 -3.42
N LYS A 82 -7.98 21.58 -2.90
CA LYS A 82 -7.20 20.58 -3.62
C LYS A 82 -7.32 19.16 -3.07
N PHE A 83 -7.84 19.01 -1.86
CA PHE A 83 -7.97 17.70 -1.21
C PHE A 83 -9.14 17.70 -0.21
N ILE A 84 -9.58 16.49 0.14
CA ILE A 84 -10.51 16.24 1.24
C ILE A 84 -9.73 15.55 2.32
N ARG A 85 -9.84 16.04 3.55
CA ARG A 85 -9.23 15.47 4.74
C ARG A 85 -10.21 14.61 5.49
N PHE A 86 -9.81 13.38 5.78
CA PHE A 86 -10.55 12.41 6.58
C PHE A 86 -9.77 12.13 7.86
N THR A 87 -10.34 12.53 9.01
CA THR A 87 -9.66 12.42 10.32
C THR A 87 -10.46 11.54 11.27
N GLN A 88 -9.82 10.61 11.96
CA GLN A 88 -10.47 9.86 13.05
C GLN A 88 -11.00 10.80 14.13
N THR A 89 -12.26 10.61 14.51
CA THR A 89 -12.89 11.36 15.59
C THR A 89 -12.65 10.72 16.96
N LYS A 90 -12.58 9.37 16.98
CA LYS A 90 -12.32 8.62 18.21
C LYS A 90 -10.84 8.25 18.27
N ILE A 91 -10.16 8.71 19.33
CA ILE A 91 -8.78 8.34 19.59
C ILE A 91 -8.72 6.88 20.05
N PRO A 92 -7.96 6.00 19.37
CA PRO A 92 -7.81 4.62 19.82
C PRO A 92 -6.99 4.55 21.11
N PRO A 93 -7.09 3.44 21.87
CA PRO A 93 -6.26 3.22 23.08
C PRO A 93 -4.75 3.28 22.84
N THR A 94 -4.29 3.08 21.60
CA THR A 94 -2.88 3.30 21.20
C THR A 94 -2.48 4.77 21.23
N ALA A 95 -3.45 5.69 21.33
CA ALA A 95 -3.27 7.13 21.21
C ALA A 95 -2.59 7.59 19.91
N ILE A 96 -2.60 6.75 18.88
CA ILE A 96 -2.14 7.10 17.52
C ILE A 96 -3.37 7.39 16.66
N LYS A 97 -3.62 8.66 16.41
CA LYS A 97 -4.75 9.13 15.57
C LYS A 97 -4.36 9.08 14.10
N LYS A 98 -5.27 8.64 13.25
CA LYS A 98 -5.09 8.51 11.81
C LYS A 98 -5.78 9.63 11.05
N GLU A 99 -5.15 10.06 9.96
CA GLU A 99 -5.67 11.05 9.02
C GLU A 99 -5.26 10.69 7.59
N MET A 100 -6.10 11.02 6.63
CA MET A 100 -5.83 10.79 5.21
C MET A 100 -6.31 11.99 4.39
N ASP A 101 -5.45 12.50 3.50
CA ASP A 101 -5.83 13.49 2.50
C ASP A 101 -5.95 12.82 1.14
N ILE A 102 -7.09 13.02 0.49
CA ILE A 102 -7.41 12.49 -0.83
C ILE A 102 -7.66 13.69 -1.75
N PRO A 103 -7.02 13.78 -2.95
CA PRO A 103 -7.20 14.91 -3.84
C PRO A 103 -8.66 15.05 -4.31
N THR A 104 -9.15 16.27 -4.50
CA THR A 104 -10.51 16.54 -5.01
C THR A 104 -10.67 16.23 -6.50
N SER A 105 -9.57 16.04 -7.21
CA SER A 105 -9.54 15.67 -8.65
C SER A 105 -8.38 14.73 -8.92
N VAL A 106 -8.56 13.86 -9.91
CA VAL A 106 -7.54 12.91 -10.39
C VAL A 106 -7.16 13.27 -11.84
N THR A 107 -5.92 12.98 -12.21
CA THR A 107 -5.38 13.29 -13.55
C THR A 107 -4.91 12.03 -14.25
N GLY A 108 -5.47 11.76 -15.44
CA GLY A 108 -5.14 10.54 -16.19
C GLY A 108 -5.46 9.29 -15.36
N ASN A 109 -4.47 8.44 -15.18
CA ASN A 109 -4.56 7.18 -14.41
C ASN A 109 -3.85 7.24 -13.05
N HIS A 110 -3.66 8.44 -12.48
CA HIS A 110 -2.84 8.70 -11.29
C HIS A 110 -3.63 9.38 -10.17
N VAL A 111 -3.32 8.99 -8.93
CA VAL A 111 -3.77 9.67 -7.72
C VAL A 111 -2.67 9.64 -6.66
N SER A 112 -2.52 10.72 -5.89
CA SER A 112 -1.60 10.82 -4.75
C SER A 112 -2.39 10.83 -3.44
N ILE A 113 -2.09 9.91 -2.54
CA ILE A 113 -2.74 9.78 -1.23
C ILE A 113 -1.73 10.12 -0.15
N VAL A 114 -2.13 10.98 0.78
CA VAL A 114 -1.30 11.38 1.92
C VAL A 114 -1.87 10.79 3.20
N HIS A 115 -1.07 9.97 3.86
CA HIS A 115 -1.42 9.35 5.14
C HIS A 115 -0.68 10.03 6.28
N ARG A 116 -1.35 10.24 7.42
CA ARG A 116 -0.72 10.79 8.63
C ARG A 116 -1.08 10.02 9.87
N LEU A 117 -0.09 9.88 10.74
CA LEU A 117 -0.26 9.41 12.11
C LEU A 117 0.12 10.54 13.08
N TYR A 118 -0.73 10.78 14.06
CA TYR A 118 -0.50 11.79 15.12
C TYR A 118 -0.30 11.09 16.45
N ASN A 119 0.73 11.45 17.19
CA ASN A 119 0.88 11.07 18.57
C ASN A 119 -0.01 11.96 19.46
N THR A 120 -1.12 11.42 19.95
CA THR A 120 -2.03 12.10 20.89
C THR A 120 -1.81 11.68 22.34
N SER A 121 -0.75 10.90 22.63
CA SER A 121 -0.36 10.49 23.98
C SER A 121 0.39 11.61 24.70
N LEU A 122 0.72 11.36 25.98
CA LEU A 122 1.54 12.26 26.79
C LEU A 122 3.05 11.94 26.69
N TRP A 123 3.43 10.95 25.90
CA TRP A 123 4.81 10.43 25.84
C TRP A 123 5.30 10.35 24.40
N PRO A 124 6.62 10.43 24.16
CA PRO A 124 7.18 10.12 22.86
C PRO A 124 6.87 8.67 22.47
N VAL A 125 6.52 8.45 21.18
CA VAL A 125 6.21 7.13 20.62
C VAL A 125 7.02 6.94 19.33
N GLU A 126 7.71 5.81 19.20
CA GLU A 126 8.35 5.43 17.94
C GLU A 126 7.35 4.67 17.07
N VAL A 127 7.09 5.19 15.89
CA VAL A 127 6.11 4.64 14.93
C VAL A 127 6.54 4.87 13.49
N SER A 128 5.98 4.08 12.60
CA SER A 128 5.99 4.31 11.16
C SER A 128 4.56 4.27 10.62
N PRO A 129 4.14 5.21 9.77
CA PRO A 129 2.96 5.04 8.94
C PRO A 129 3.08 3.80 8.07
N TRP A 130 2.07 2.94 8.14
CA TRP A 130 1.97 1.68 7.41
C TRP A 130 0.66 1.68 6.62
N ALA A 131 0.76 1.90 5.32
CA ALA A 131 -0.36 1.84 4.39
C ALA A 131 -0.54 0.40 3.90
N SER A 132 -1.76 -0.11 3.95
CA SER A 132 -2.10 -1.46 3.53
C SER A 132 -3.30 -1.44 2.59
N THR A 133 -3.18 -2.15 1.47
CA THR A 133 -4.20 -2.25 0.42
C THR A 133 -4.56 -3.70 0.18
N GLN A 134 -5.80 -4.09 0.49
CA GLN A 134 -6.33 -5.41 0.13
C GLN A 134 -6.73 -5.42 -1.34
N MET A 135 -6.08 -6.28 -2.12
CA MET A 135 -6.28 -6.40 -3.56
C MET A 135 -7.31 -7.49 -3.90
N GLN A 136 -7.96 -7.38 -5.05
CA GLN A 136 -8.74 -8.49 -5.60
C GLN A 136 -7.86 -9.73 -5.72
N ILE A 137 -8.41 -10.89 -5.34
CA ILE A 137 -7.70 -12.17 -5.36
C ILE A 137 -7.36 -12.63 -6.79
N GLY A 138 -6.42 -13.56 -6.91
CA GLY A 138 -6.02 -14.18 -8.17
C GLY A 138 -4.83 -13.53 -8.89
N GLY A 139 -4.31 -12.44 -8.34
CA GLY A 139 -3.16 -11.73 -8.91
C GLY A 139 -1.80 -12.08 -8.28
N LYS A 140 -0.83 -11.23 -8.53
CA LYS A 140 0.53 -11.36 -7.99
C LYS A 140 1.17 -10.00 -7.72
N ALA A 141 1.86 -9.88 -6.58
CA ALA A 141 2.73 -8.75 -6.28
C ALA A 141 4.05 -8.87 -7.03
N ILE A 142 4.65 -7.72 -7.33
CA ILE A 142 5.96 -7.59 -7.99
C ILE A 142 6.75 -6.54 -7.20
N LEU A 143 7.90 -6.96 -6.66
CA LEU A 143 8.80 -6.11 -5.88
C LEU A 143 10.19 -6.12 -6.54
N PRO A 144 10.79 -4.95 -6.85
CA PRO A 144 12.11 -4.90 -7.45
C PRO A 144 13.21 -5.21 -6.45
N LEU A 145 14.23 -5.91 -6.92
CA LEU A 145 15.50 -6.06 -6.25
C LEU A 145 16.46 -4.95 -6.69
N PRO A 146 17.41 -4.54 -5.84
CA PRO A 146 18.40 -3.55 -6.22
C PRO A 146 19.28 -4.06 -7.37
N PRO A 147 19.92 -3.14 -8.12
CA PRO A 147 20.82 -3.52 -9.22
C PRO A 147 21.89 -4.50 -8.80
N ARG A 148 22.15 -5.50 -9.62
CA ARG A 148 23.21 -6.48 -9.41
C ARG A 148 24.53 -6.03 -10.02
N PHE A 149 25.60 -6.25 -9.29
CA PHE A 149 26.96 -5.95 -9.71
C PHE A 149 27.79 -7.25 -9.72
N PRO A 150 28.74 -7.42 -10.66
CA PRO A 150 29.70 -8.52 -10.60
C PRO A 150 30.55 -8.43 -9.31
N PRO A 151 30.97 -9.55 -8.74
CA PRO A 151 31.91 -9.54 -7.61
C PRO A 151 33.17 -8.76 -7.95
N PHE A 152 33.69 -8.00 -6.98
CA PHE A 152 34.90 -7.20 -7.11
C PHE A 152 34.87 -6.10 -8.20
N SER A 153 33.66 -5.75 -8.67
CA SER A 153 33.45 -4.57 -9.52
C SER A 153 33.37 -3.29 -8.65
N ASN A 154 33.07 -2.15 -9.29
CA ASN A 154 32.81 -0.88 -8.58
C ASN A 154 31.45 -0.83 -7.86
N GLY A 155 30.79 -1.97 -7.65
CA GLY A 155 29.55 -2.09 -6.91
C GLY A 155 29.76 -2.09 -5.39
N PRO A 156 28.65 -2.00 -4.61
CA PRO A 156 28.69 -2.07 -3.16
C PRO A 156 29.30 -3.38 -2.65
N LEU A 157 30.12 -3.31 -1.61
CA LEU A 157 30.67 -4.49 -0.93
C LEU A 157 29.77 -5.02 0.20
N LEU A 158 28.86 -4.16 0.71
CA LEU A 158 27.91 -4.52 1.77
C LEU A 158 26.59 -5.02 1.17
N PRO A 159 25.75 -5.72 1.98
CA PRO A 159 24.43 -6.12 1.55
C PRO A 159 23.60 -4.92 1.07
N THR A 160 22.91 -5.08 -0.07
CA THR A 160 22.12 -4.02 -0.70
C THR A 160 20.61 -4.25 -0.63
N SER A 161 20.20 -5.42 -0.13
CA SER A 161 18.80 -5.77 0.08
C SER A 161 18.65 -6.74 1.23
N SER A 162 17.44 -6.76 1.80
CA SER A 162 17.00 -7.75 2.76
C SER A 162 15.65 -8.31 2.33
N ILE A 163 15.41 -9.56 2.73
CA ILE A 163 14.09 -10.21 2.64
C ILE A 163 13.74 -10.64 4.05
N ALA A 164 12.64 -10.11 4.58
CA ALA A 164 12.06 -10.50 5.85
C ALA A 164 10.92 -11.48 5.61
N ILE A 165 10.87 -12.54 6.41
CA ILE A 165 9.79 -13.52 6.43
C ILE A 165 9.30 -13.68 7.86
N TRP A 166 8.00 -13.96 8.01
CA TRP A 166 7.37 -14.19 9.31
C TRP A 166 7.51 -15.65 9.75
N CYS A 167 7.34 -15.92 11.02
CA CYS A 167 7.55 -17.25 11.62
C CYS A 167 6.65 -18.37 11.07
N TYR A 168 5.59 -18.01 10.33
CA TYR A 168 4.67 -18.95 9.66
C TYR A 168 4.98 -19.16 8.18
N CYS A 169 6.01 -18.51 7.64
CA CYS A 169 6.37 -18.60 6.22
C CYS A 169 7.31 -19.78 5.94
N ASP A 170 7.07 -20.44 4.82
CA ASP A 170 7.92 -21.49 4.27
C ASP A 170 8.59 -20.97 2.99
N LEU A 171 9.91 -20.97 2.93
CA LEU A 171 10.67 -20.52 1.75
C LEU A 171 10.47 -21.41 0.51
N SER A 172 9.94 -22.62 0.69
CA SER A 172 9.56 -23.51 -0.41
C SER A 172 8.14 -23.28 -0.94
N ASP A 173 7.42 -22.28 -0.43
CA ASP A 173 6.06 -21.95 -0.84
C ASP A 173 6.00 -21.67 -2.36
N PRO A 174 5.16 -22.40 -3.11
CA PRO A 174 5.11 -22.29 -4.57
C PRO A 174 4.59 -20.93 -5.07
N ARG A 175 3.98 -20.12 -4.19
CA ARG A 175 3.54 -18.75 -4.53
C ARG A 175 4.70 -17.77 -4.61
N LEU A 176 5.83 -18.07 -3.93
CA LEU A 176 7.02 -17.22 -3.94
C LEU A 176 7.86 -17.52 -5.19
N ILE A 177 8.13 -16.49 -5.99
CA ILE A 177 8.97 -16.58 -7.18
C ILE A 177 10.16 -15.64 -7.01
N LEU A 178 11.35 -16.20 -6.86
CA LEU A 178 12.60 -15.46 -6.72
C LEU A 178 13.28 -15.31 -8.08
N GLY A 179 13.24 -14.11 -8.64
CA GLY A 179 13.94 -13.76 -9.87
C GLY A 179 15.33 -13.16 -9.62
N LYS A 180 16.00 -12.75 -10.69
CA LYS A 180 17.31 -12.05 -10.62
C LYS A 180 17.14 -10.55 -10.35
N LYS A 181 15.99 -9.98 -10.74
CA LYS A 181 15.70 -8.55 -10.67
C LYS A 181 14.43 -8.25 -9.87
N TYR A 182 13.54 -9.22 -9.76
CA TYR A 182 12.25 -9.05 -9.10
C TYR A 182 11.94 -10.26 -8.23
N VAL A 183 11.19 -10.01 -7.17
CA VAL A 183 10.51 -11.03 -6.39
C VAL A 183 9.02 -10.90 -6.66
N MET A 184 8.33 -12.02 -6.86
CA MET A 184 6.88 -12.04 -7.01
C MET A 184 6.27 -12.95 -5.96
N LEU A 185 5.12 -12.54 -5.43
CA LEU A 185 4.27 -13.37 -4.57
C LEU A 185 2.89 -13.47 -5.20
N LYS A 186 2.43 -14.70 -5.47
CA LYS A 186 1.09 -14.97 -6.02
C LYS A 186 0.05 -15.10 -4.91
N GLN A 187 -1.16 -14.68 -5.20
CA GLN A 187 -2.33 -15.11 -4.45
C GLN A 187 -2.86 -16.42 -5.07
N ASP A 188 -3.06 -17.44 -4.24
CA ASP A 188 -3.59 -18.75 -4.66
C ASP A 188 -4.41 -19.37 -3.53
N ASP A 189 -5.73 -19.44 -3.68
CA ASP A 189 -6.65 -20.02 -2.70
C ASP A 189 -6.48 -21.53 -2.49
N LYS A 190 -5.74 -22.20 -3.38
CA LYS A 190 -5.40 -23.62 -3.21
C LYS A 190 -4.30 -23.83 -2.16
N VAL A 191 -3.62 -22.76 -1.76
CA VAL A 191 -2.59 -22.77 -0.73
C VAL A 191 -3.12 -22.01 0.48
N PRO A 192 -3.72 -22.68 1.46
CA PRO A 192 -4.44 -22.03 2.57
C PRO A 192 -3.50 -21.36 3.60
N SER A 193 -2.21 -21.70 3.60
CA SER A 193 -1.24 -21.12 4.53
C SER A 193 -1.03 -19.64 4.27
N ALA A 194 -0.96 -18.84 5.34
CA ALA A 194 -0.56 -17.45 5.23
C ALA A 194 0.93 -17.34 4.85
N TYR A 195 1.26 -16.33 4.05
CA TYR A 195 2.64 -15.96 3.71
C TYR A 195 2.81 -14.46 3.72
N LYS A 196 3.79 -13.95 4.43
CA LYS A 196 4.15 -12.53 4.43
C LYS A 196 5.61 -12.35 4.04
N LEU A 197 5.85 -11.40 3.16
CA LEU A 197 7.16 -11.04 2.64
C LEU A 197 7.39 -9.56 2.86
N GLY A 198 8.46 -9.19 3.55
CA GLY A 198 8.97 -7.82 3.62
C GLY A 198 10.28 -7.69 2.85
N MET A 199 10.51 -6.56 2.20
CA MET A 199 11.73 -6.35 1.42
C MET A 199 12.23 -4.90 1.54
N LEU A 200 13.56 -4.76 1.53
CA LEU A 200 14.20 -3.48 1.29
C LEU A 200 14.08 -3.11 -0.20
N VAL A 201 13.03 -2.38 -0.54
CA VAL A 201 12.75 -1.91 -1.91
C VAL A 201 13.18 -0.47 -2.05
N SER A 202 14.47 -0.24 -2.35
CA SER A 202 15.05 1.10 -2.47
C SER A 202 14.63 1.87 -3.73
N ASP A 203 14.08 1.18 -4.73
CA ASP A 203 13.57 1.80 -5.95
C ASP A 203 12.24 2.55 -5.73
N GLY A 204 11.61 2.39 -4.56
CA GLY A 204 10.43 3.11 -4.14
C GLY A 204 9.18 2.77 -4.96
N TRP A 205 9.01 1.51 -5.35
CA TRP A 205 7.79 1.06 -6.02
C TRP A 205 7.51 -0.42 -5.78
N LEU A 206 6.23 -0.78 -5.82
CA LEU A 206 5.75 -2.15 -5.94
C LEU A 206 4.48 -2.17 -6.79
N ALA A 207 4.13 -3.32 -7.33
CA ALA A 207 2.96 -3.43 -8.20
C ALA A 207 2.17 -4.71 -7.93
N TYR A 208 0.89 -4.69 -8.30
CA TYR A 208 0.03 -5.86 -8.32
C TYR A 208 -0.56 -6.04 -9.70
N TYR A 209 -0.27 -7.16 -10.32
CA TYR A 209 -0.86 -7.56 -11.58
C TYR A 209 -2.05 -8.50 -11.32
N ASN A 210 -3.18 -8.20 -11.94
CA ASN A 210 -4.34 -9.08 -11.92
C ASN A 210 -5.17 -8.89 -13.20
N ASP A 211 -5.34 -9.95 -13.98
CA ASP A 211 -6.20 -10.02 -15.15
C ASP A 211 -6.09 -8.78 -16.06
N THR A 212 -4.91 -8.60 -16.67
CA THR A 212 -4.51 -7.50 -17.55
C THR A 212 -4.40 -6.11 -16.93
N HIS A 213 -4.83 -5.92 -15.68
CA HIS A 213 -4.62 -4.68 -14.96
C HIS A 213 -3.34 -4.72 -14.12
N LEU A 214 -2.66 -3.57 -14.07
CA LEU A 214 -1.51 -3.37 -13.20
C LEU A 214 -1.80 -2.18 -12.29
N PHE A 215 -1.95 -2.45 -11.01
CA PHE A 215 -1.93 -1.42 -9.96
C PHE A 215 -0.48 -1.22 -9.50
N LEU A 216 0.01 0.01 -9.61
CA LEU A 216 1.37 0.37 -9.23
C LEU A 216 1.34 1.41 -8.13
N ILE A 217 2.05 1.15 -7.05
CA ILE A 217 2.33 2.11 -5.97
C ILE A 217 3.76 2.61 -6.11
N THR A 218 3.96 3.93 -6.04
CA THR A 218 5.28 4.52 -5.81
C THR A 218 5.28 5.33 -4.53
N TYR A 219 6.41 5.30 -3.80
CA TYR A 219 6.62 6.01 -2.55
C TYR A 219 8.05 6.53 -2.46
N GLU A 220 8.31 7.50 -1.58
CA GLU A 220 9.65 8.00 -1.34
C GLU A 220 10.42 7.04 -0.43
N TYR A 221 11.47 6.42 -0.97
CA TYR A 221 12.46 5.70 -0.16
C TYR A 221 13.52 6.67 0.36
N LYS A 222 13.68 6.73 1.69
CA LYS A 222 14.70 7.57 2.35
C LYS A 222 15.95 6.76 2.64
N ASN A 223 17.00 6.99 1.85
CA ASN A 223 18.25 6.29 2.02
C ASN A 223 18.89 6.56 3.40
N GLY A 224 19.32 5.50 4.08
CA GLY A 224 19.92 5.58 5.41
C GLY A 224 18.91 5.70 6.56
N ALA A 225 17.61 5.78 6.28
CA ALA A 225 16.58 5.69 7.31
C ALA A 225 16.36 4.24 7.75
N VAL A 226 15.85 4.06 8.96
CA VAL A 226 15.48 2.76 9.51
C VAL A 226 13.99 2.53 9.24
N TYR A 227 13.65 1.38 8.67
CA TYR A 227 12.28 0.96 8.46
C TYR A 227 11.88 -0.18 9.39
N PRO A 228 10.58 -0.38 9.68
CA PRO A 228 10.12 -1.53 10.46
C PRO A 228 10.50 -2.86 9.81
N ASP A 229 10.23 -3.94 10.51
CA ASP A 229 10.24 -5.33 10.03
C ASP A 229 11.52 -5.70 9.25
N ASN A 230 12.67 -5.56 9.94
CA ASN A 230 14.00 -5.80 9.37
C ASN A 230 14.32 -4.91 8.16
N ASN A 231 13.93 -3.66 8.23
CA ASN A 231 14.19 -2.64 7.20
C ASN A 231 13.40 -2.88 5.90
N SER A 232 12.10 -3.13 6.03
CA SER A 232 11.18 -3.44 4.94
C SER A 232 10.23 -2.27 4.64
N PRO A 233 10.59 -1.34 3.72
CA PRO A 233 9.68 -0.28 3.27
C PRO A 233 8.52 -0.78 2.41
N ALA A 234 8.55 -2.03 1.94
CA ALA A 234 7.50 -2.65 1.14
C ALA A 234 7.27 -4.09 1.59
N GLU A 235 6.00 -4.45 1.74
CA GLU A 235 5.59 -5.78 2.17
C GLU A 235 4.41 -6.28 1.33
N CYS A 236 4.20 -7.57 1.32
CA CYS A 236 2.99 -8.18 0.80
C CYS A 236 2.59 -9.40 1.63
N PHE A 237 1.28 -9.57 1.77
CA PHE A 237 0.68 -10.69 2.48
C PHE A 237 -0.26 -11.45 1.57
N SER A 238 -0.23 -12.78 1.61
CA SER A 238 -1.12 -13.67 0.87
C SER A 238 -1.67 -14.73 1.80
N ALA A 239 -3.00 -14.90 1.77
CA ALA A 239 -3.71 -15.98 2.45
C ALA A 239 -4.92 -16.39 1.61
N GLU A 240 -5.66 -17.41 2.05
CA GLU A 240 -6.94 -17.77 1.45
C GLU A 240 -7.88 -16.55 1.48
N GLY A 241 -8.40 -16.16 0.30
CA GLY A 241 -9.34 -15.05 0.15
C GLY A 241 -8.77 -13.66 0.45
N ASN A 242 -7.46 -13.52 0.68
CA ASN A 242 -6.83 -12.24 1.00
C ASN A 242 -5.48 -12.06 0.33
N PHE A 243 -5.25 -10.85 -0.20
CA PHE A 243 -3.94 -10.39 -0.63
C PHE A 243 -3.75 -8.93 -0.26
N GLU A 244 -2.63 -8.58 0.39
CA GLU A 244 -2.32 -7.21 0.78
C GLU A 244 -1.01 -6.75 0.14
N LEU A 245 -1.04 -5.52 -0.41
CA LEU A 245 0.15 -4.73 -0.74
C LEU A 245 0.35 -3.68 0.34
N GLU A 246 1.58 -3.54 0.82
CA GLU A 246 1.85 -2.69 1.95
C GLU A 246 3.10 -1.84 1.71
N THR A 247 3.03 -0.57 2.11
CA THR A 247 4.19 0.34 2.11
C THR A 247 4.34 0.98 3.48
N LEU A 248 5.60 1.17 3.89
CA LEU A 248 5.93 1.70 5.20
C LEU A 248 6.85 2.91 5.07
N ALA A 249 6.57 3.96 5.84
CA ALA A 249 7.50 5.06 6.01
C ALA A 249 8.66 4.67 6.96
N PRO A 250 9.72 5.48 7.07
CA PRO A 250 10.72 5.29 8.11
C PRO A 250 10.13 5.32 9.53
N LEU A 251 10.76 4.58 10.44
CA LEU A 251 10.53 4.73 11.87
C LEU A 251 10.94 6.13 12.33
N VAL A 252 10.07 6.79 13.07
CA VAL A 252 10.32 8.11 13.64
C VAL A 252 9.80 8.19 15.08
N THR A 253 10.49 8.90 15.93
CA THR A 253 10.02 9.20 17.28
C THR A 253 9.18 10.46 17.26
N LEU A 254 7.87 10.34 17.46
CA LEU A 254 6.94 11.46 17.55
C LEU A 254 6.82 11.94 19.00
N GLN A 255 7.08 13.22 19.23
CA GLN A 255 6.73 13.87 20.52
C GLN A 255 5.20 13.98 20.65
N PRO A 256 4.64 14.22 21.84
CA PRO A 256 3.22 14.53 21.99
C PRO A 256 2.79 15.69 21.09
N GLY A 257 1.80 15.45 20.25
CA GLY A 257 1.30 16.42 19.27
C GLY A 257 1.99 16.38 17.89
N ASP A 258 3.12 15.68 17.75
CA ASP A 258 3.78 15.53 16.44
C ASP A 258 3.04 14.55 15.53
N SER A 259 3.37 14.60 14.23
CA SER A 259 2.86 13.69 13.22
C SER A 259 3.94 13.15 12.31
N ALA A 260 3.70 11.97 11.74
CA ALA A 260 4.45 11.38 10.64
C ALA A 260 3.58 11.26 9.40
N GLU A 261 4.17 11.50 8.23
CA GLU A 261 3.48 11.45 6.94
C GLU A 261 4.08 10.36 6.05
N HIS A 262 3.21 9.72 5.27
CA HIS A 262 3.55 8.78 4.22
C HIS A 262 2.71 9.06 2.98
N VAL A 263 3.36 9.22 1.83
CA VAL A 263 2.70 9.53 0.57
C VAL A 263 2.83 8.34 -0.36
N GLU A 264 1.70 7.85 -0.84
CA GLU A 264 1.64 6.90 -1.92
C GLU A 264 1.11 7.58 -3.19
N ASN A 265 1.77 7.31 -4.33
CA ASN A 265 1.25 7.65 -5.63
C ASN A 265 0.80 6.37 -6.31
N TRP A 266 -0.47 6.31 -6.68
CA TRP A 266 -1.10 5.16 -7.30
C TRP A 266 -1.30 5.39 -8.78
N TYR A 267 -1.00 4.38 -9.58
CA TYR A 267 -1.20 4.38 -11.01
C TYR A 267 -1.92 3.09 -11.40
N LEU A 268 -2.86 3.19 -12.33
CA LEU A 268 -3.57 2.03 -12.86
C LEU A 268 -3.37 1.93 -14.37
N PHE A 269 -2.92 0.77 -14.84
CA PHE A 269 -2.72 0.47 -16.25
C PHE A 269 -3.57 -0.71 -16.67
N ARG A 270 -4.06 -0.69 -17.90
CA ARG A 270 -4.80 -1.79 -18.54
C ARG A 270 -3.99 -2.41 -19.67
N ASP A 271 -4.42 -3.55 -20.17
CA ASP A 271 -3.83 -4.25 -21.30
C ASP A 271 -2.34 -4.63 -21.07
N VAL A 272 -1.96 -4.82 -19.82
CA VAL A 272 -0.62 -5.25 -19.45
C VAL A 272 -0.54 -6.77 -19.60
N PRO A 273 0.39 -7.30 -20.43
CA PRO A 273 0.57 -8.74 -20.54
C PRO A 273 1.04 -9.36 -19.22
N GLU A 274 0.58 -10.58 -18.93
CA GLU A 274 0.91 -11.28 -17.69
C GLU A 274 2.43 -11.44 -17.52
N PRO A 275 3.01 -10.94 -16.41
CA PRO A 275 4.43 -11.13 -16.12
C PRO A 275 4.64 -12.47 -15.42
N ASN A 276 5.44 -13.35 -16.01
CA ASN A 276 5.77 -14.65 -15.44
C ASN A 276 7.25 -14.78 -15.05
N ASN A 277 8.10 -13.84 -15.46
CA ASN A 277 9.53 -13.81 -15.19
C ASN A 277 10.10 -12.38 -15.33
N ASP A 278 11.37 -12.20 -15.00
CA ASP A 278 12.07 -10.91 -15.07
C ASP A 278 11.99 -10.25 -16.46
N ASN A 279 12.08 -11.04 -17.55
CA ASN A 279 12.06 -10.49 -18.90
C ASN A 279 10.68 -9.91 -19.27
N ASP A 280 9.62 -10.52 -18.79
CA ASP A 280 8.25 -10.01 -18.99
C ASP A 280 8.06 -8.70 -18.26
N ILE A 281 8.57 -8.59 -17.03
CA ILE A 281 8.52 -7.36 -16.23
C ILE A 281 9.35 -6.26 -16.90
N ASP A 282 10.58 -6.58 -17.34
CA ASP A 282 11.44 -5.62 -18.06
C ASP A 282 10.78 -5.10 -19.35
N ARG A 283 10.05 -5.95 -20.05
CA ARG A 283 9.42 -5.60 -21.33
C ARG A 283 8.12 -4.83 -21.15
N ASN A 284 7.27 -5.24 -20.21
CA ASN A 284 5.88 -4.79 -20.15
C ASN A 284 5.62 -3.79 -19.01
N ILE A 285 6.37 -3.85 -17.91
CA ILE A 285 6.11 -3.05 -16.69
C ILE A 285 7.17 -1.97 -16.49
N LEU A 286 8.45 -2.29 -16.60
CA LEU A 286 9.54 -1.33 -16.41
C LEU A 286 9.43 -0.07 -17.30
N PRO A 287 8.97 -0.13 -18.57
CA PRO A 287 8.74 1.06 -19.39
C PRO A 287 7.68 2.00 -18.79
N LEU A 288 6.59 1.47 -18.20
CA LEU A 288 5.54 2.24 -17.54
C LEU A 288 6.11 3.01 -16.35
N ILE A 289 6.92 2.34 -15.52
CA ILE A 289 7.59 2.96 -14.36
C ILE A 289 8.55 4.07 -14.80
N LYS A 290 9.32 3.85 -15.87
CA LYS A 290 10.24 4.86 -16.41
C LYS A 290 9.49 6.08 -16.98
N GLN A 291 8.32 5.88 -17.54
CA GLN A 291 7.47 6.97 -18.03
C GLN A 291 6.99 7.85 -16.87
N ILE A 292 6.51 7.25 -15.78
CA ILE A 292 6.06 7.95 -14.57
C ILE A 292 7.20 8.79 -13.97
N LYS A 293 8.40 8.21 -13.82
CA LYS A 293 9.56 8.90 -13.23
C LYS A 293 10.11 10.06 -14.08
N LYS A 294 9.68 10.19 -15.34
CA LYS A 294 10.05 11.28 -16.25
C LYS A 294 9.01 12.39 -16.33
N SER A 295 7.79 12.13 -15.88
CA SER A 295 6.74 13.16 -15.80
C SER A 295 7.03 14.04 -14.59
N PRO A 296 7.11 15.38 -14.74
CA PRO A 296 7.47 16.32 -13.68
C PRO A 296 6.42 16.40 -12.59
#